data_fcad196360064200338567adfa048c10
#
_entry.id   fcad196360064200338567adfa048c10
#
_cell.length_a   1.000
_cell.length_b   1.000
_cell.length_c   1.000
_cell.angle_alpha   90.00
_cell.angle_beta   90.00
_cell.angle_gamma   90.00
#
_symmetry.space_group_name_H-M   'P 1'
#
loop_
_entity.id
_entity.type
_entity.pdbx_description
1 polymer ?
#
loop_
_entity_poly.entity_id
_entity_poly.type
_entity_poly.pdbx_seq_one_letter_code
_entity_poly.pdbx_strand_id
1 'polypeptide(L)'
;MLRILGSRKKLCTGWTRREMLWAGGLGLFNLGLGDFFKLADVQAAGAPRPQTPGFGRAKSCILLYLYGAPSQLEVCDMKPGAPVEIRGELKPIRSSLPGLDVCELLPNMARVMDRVTVVRSLTHPYPIHGVAYALTGTPTIDIPMELNPHDPRHWPFVGSVVDFLGRQAGNGRRRTGAPDNIALPWPFSSQRVGEVPRAGPYAAFLGGAYNPLWTTFHGQATRTVVKTLQEDHRTIADPYLGITPESYFELASATRLPAEITLDRLSRRRSLVEQFEQARADLDRGAPGRSSDRFREMAYGLINSAKVRTALDLEREPAPLRESYGMTVFGQAALAARRLVEAGSRFVTVFWDEYGLAGSGWDTHWDHYPRMKNELLPGLDRAFAGLVQDLDGRGLLDETLVLCVSEHGRTPKIQNVKGGGRDHWSQVYSGIFAGGGVARGRVVGKSDKHAGTVVERPVSPKDILATLYHLLGVDPHTTVTDRTGRPMPLLGEGAVVKEMLA
;
A
#
# COMPACT_ATOMS: atom_id res chain seq x y z
N MET A 1 -38.33 -5.19 41.96
CA MET A 1 -37.20 -6.10 41.64
C MET A 1 -37.80 -7.46 41.19
N LEU A 2 -37.73 -7.73 39.92
CA LEU A 2 -38.25 -9.01 39.38
C LEU A 2 -37.23 -10.13 39.67
N ARG A 3 -37.61 -11.15 40.44
CA ARG A 3 -36.74 -12.27 40.80
C ARG A 3 -37.12 -13.48 39.97
N ILE A 4 -36.31 -13.81 38.96
CA ILE A 4 -36.52 -15.05 38.17
C ILE A 4 -35.69 -16.16 38.80
N LEU A 5 -36.39 -17.13 39.37
CA LEU A 5 -35.81 -18.32 40.00
C LEU A 5 -35.59 -19.41 38.94
N GLY A 6 -34.34 -19.63 38.55
CA GLY A 6 -33.93 -20.74 37.69
C GLY A 6 -32.70 -21.46 38.24
N SER A 7 -32.43 -22.70 37.77
CA SER A 7 -31.26 -23.48 38.19
C SER A 7 -29.96 -22.78 37.81
N ARG A 8 -28.95 -22.81 38.71
CA ARG A 8 -27.63 -22.25 38.48
C ARG A 8 -26.93 -23.01 37.34
N LYS A 9 -26.83 -22.38 36.18
CA LYS A 9 -25.99 -22.87 35.08
C LYS A 9 -24.88 -21.85 34.81
N LYS A 10 -23.61 -22.26 34.89
CA LYS A 10 -22.46 -21.45 34.58
C LYS A 10 -22.24 -21.42 33.05
N LEU A 11 -21.91 -20.26 32.50
CA LEU A 11 -21.37 -20.13 31.15
C LEU A 11 -19.90 -20.58 31.14
N CYS A 12 -19.39 -20.98 30.00
CA CYS A 12 -17.98 -21.40 29.81
C CYS A 12 -16.93 -20.34 30.25
N THR A 13 -17.35 -19.10 30.43
CA THR A 13 -16.55 -17.98 30.96
C THR A 13 -16.58 -17.84 32.48
N GLY A 14 -17.25 -18.73 33.19
CA GLY A 14 -17.37 -18.68 34.66
C GLY A 14 -18.52 -17.83 35.22
N TRP A 15 -19.16 -16.99 34.39
CA TRP A 15 -20.28 -16.13 34.80
C TRP A 15 -21.61 -16.90 34.85
N THR A 16 -22.49 -16.57 35.81
CA THR A 16 -23.82 -17.13 35.83
C THR A 16 -24.83 -16.28 35.09
N ARG A 17 -25.86 -16.87 34.48
CA ARG A 17 -26.95 -16.12 33.84
C ARG A 17 -27.60 -15.06 34.73
N ARG A 18 -27.52 -15.23 36.04
CA ARG A 18 -28.02 -14.30 37.03
C ARG A 18 -27.16 -13.07 37.16
N GLU A 19 -25.84 -13.22 37.05
CA GLU A 19 -24.87 -12.10 37.05
C GLU A 19 -25.01 -11.28 35.78
N MET A 20 -25.31 -11.94 34.64
CA MET A 20 -25.59 -11.25 33.37
C MET A 20 -26.90 -10.43 33.44
N LEU A 21 -27.94 -10.93 34.10
CA LEU A 21 -29.20 -10.20 34.31
C LEU A 21 -29.04 -9.07 35.36
N TRP A 22 -28.13 -9.20 36.28
CA TRP A 22 -27.77 -8.13 37.24
C TRP A 22 -27.04 -6.97 36.53
N ALA A 23 -26.16 -7.27 35.61
CA ALA A 23 -25.50 -6.25 34.76
C ALA A 23 -26.53 -5.48 33.89
N GLY A 24 -27.59 -6.15 33.41
CA GLY A 24 -28.70 -5.51 32.68
C GLY A 24 -29.56 -4.56 33.54
N GLY A 25 -29.56 -4.71 34.89
CA GLY A 25 -30.28 -3.82 35.80
C GLY A 25 -29.70 -2.41 35.95
N LEU A 26 -28.48 -2.15 35.46
CA LEU A 26 -27.87 -0.81 35.41
C LEU A 26 -28.54 0.13 34.40
N GLY A 27 -29.40 -0.41 33.50
CA GLY A 27 -30.22 0.38 32.57
C GLY A 27 -31.19 1.37 33.24
N LEU A 28 -31.55 1.13 34.52
CA LEU A 28 -32.34 2.06 35.32
C LEU A 28 -31.63 3.37 35.68
N PHE A 29 -30.29 3.40 35.52
CA PHE A 29 -29.45 4.60 35.72
C PHE A 29 -28.96 5.22 34.40
N ASN A 30 -29.61 4.87 33.30
CA ASN A 30 -29.22 5.32 31.94
C ASN A 30 -27.79 4.85 31.52
N LEU A 31 -27.21 3.88 32.21
CA LEU A 31 -25.94 3.25 31.86
C LEU A 31 -26.25 1.96 31.08
N GLY A 32 -26.18 2.02 29.78
CA GLY A 32 -26.32 0.87 28.90
C GLY A 32 -25.06 0.01 28.89
N LEU A 33 -25.21 -1.28 28.50
CA LEU A 33 -24.08 -2.19 28.28
C LEU A 33 -23.05 -1.57 27.30
N GLY A 34 -23.52 -0.76 26.33
CA GLY A 34 -22.68 0.01 25.44
C GLY A 34 -21.82 1.07 26.12
N ASP A 35 -22.31 1.69 27.20
CA ASP A 35 -21.54 2.70 27.93
C ASP A 35 -20.51 2.03 28.86
N PHE A 36 -20.81 0.83 29.37
CA PHE A 36 -19.84 0.02 30.09
C PHE A 36 -18.70 -0.45 29.19
N PHE A 37 -18.98 -0.83 27.94
CA PHE A 37 -17.92 -1.16 26.97
C PHE A 37 -17.13 0.07 26.55
N LYS A 38 -17.75 1.24 26.39
CA LYS A 38 -17.04 2.51 26.16
C LYS A 38 -16.15 2.90 27.33
N LEU A 39 -16.59 2.70 28.58
CA LEU A 39 -15.78 2.92 29.79
C LEU A 39 -14.61 1.93 29.87
N ALA A 40 -14.81 0.67 29.51
CA ALA A 40 -13.75 -0.33 29.43
C ALA A 40 -12.72 0.03 28.32
N ASP A 41 -13.19 0.51 27.18
CA ASP A 41 -12.33 1.01 26.10
C ASP A 41 -11.56 2.26 26.51
N VAL A 42 -12.17 3.20 27.25
CA VAL A 42 -11.50 4.39 27.80
C VAL A 42 -10.47 4.02 28.86
N GLN A 43 -10.75 3.04 29.73
CA GLN A 43 -9.77 2.53 30.68
C GLN A 43 -8.61 1.77 30.00
N ALA A 44 -8.90 1.00 28.96
CA ALA A 44 -7.88 0.34 28.12
C ALA A 44 -7.04 1.36 27.34
N ALA A 45 -7.63 2.47 26.91
CA ALA A 45 -6.92 3.57 26.24
C ALA A 45 -6.09 4.43 27.18
N GLY A 46 -6.39 4.46 28.49
CA GLY A 46 -5.68 5.22 29.52
C GLY A 46 -4.52 4.49 30.20
N ALA A 47 -4.40 3.18 30.06
CA ALA A 47 -3.22 2.46 30.52
C ALA A 47 -2.01 2.82 29.64
N PRO A 48 -0.85 3.21 30.20
CA PRO A 48 0.36 3.41 29.41
C PRO A 48 0.69 2.07 28.75
N ARG A 49 0.38 1.95 27.45
CA ARG A 49 0.82 0.80 26.66
C ARG A 49 2.33 0.79 26.68
N PRO A 50 2.99 -0.36 26.93
CA PRO A 50 4.43 -0.43 26.78
C PRO A 50 4.74 0.09 25.37
N GLN A 51 5.47 1.18 25.27
CA GLN A 51 5.83 1.78 23.99
C GLN A 51 6.79 0.80 23.30
N THR A 52 6.26 -0.04 22.46
CA THR A 52 7.09 -0.86 21.58
C THR A 52 7.90 0.09 20.69
N PRO A 53 9.22 -0.11 20.54
CA PRO A 53 10.06 0.74 19.72
C PRO A 53 9.44 1.05 18.36
N GLY A 54 9.57 2.27 17.86
CA GLY A 54 9.10 2.68 16.56
C GLY A 54 7.61 3.03 16.43
N PHE A 55 6.77 2.85 17.46
CA PHE A 55 5.34 3.16 17.37
C PHE A 55 5.09 4.62 17.00
N GLY A 56 4.39 4.85 15.88
CA GLY A 56 4.01 6.18 15.39
C GLY A 56 5.18 7.03 14.88
N ARG A 57 6.34 6.41 14.59
CA ARG A 57 7.51 7.12 14.10
C ARG A 57 7.36 7.57 12.65
N ALA A 58 6.67 6.80 11.83
CA ALA A 58 6.34 7.18 10.48
C ALA A 58 5.17 8.17 10.45
N LYS A 59 5.39 9.34 9.89
CA LYS A 59 4.33 10.34 9.64
C LYS A 59 3.64 10.11 8.30
N SER A 60 4.35 9.49 7.37
CA SER A 60 3.90 9.17 6.02
C SER A 60 4.47 7.84 5.54
N CYS A 61 3.86 7.30 4.49
CA CYS A 61 4.28 6.06 3.84
C CYS A 61 4.28 6.22 2.33
N ILE A 62 5.34 5.75 1.68
CA ILE A 62 5.41 5.54 0.23
C ILE A 62 5.49 4.03 -0.01
N LEU A 63 4.48 3.49 -0.67
CA LEU A 63 4.42 2.08 -1.06
C LEU A 63 4.76 1.95 -2.56
N LEU A 64 5.89 1.34 -2.87
CA LEU A 64 6.22 0.89 -4.22
C LEU A 64 5.75 -0.57 -4.36
N TYR A 65 4.67 -0.77 -5.10
CA TYR A 65 4.07 -2.08 -5.27
C TYR A 65 4.42 -2.67 -6.64
N LEU A 66 5.19 -3.74 -6.64
CA LEU A 66 5.70 -4.38 -7.86
C LEU A 66 4.73 -5.48 -8.31
N TYR A 67 3.64 -5.10 -8.98
CA TYR A 67 2.60 -6.04 -9.40
C TYR A 67 3.12 -7.06 -10.42
N GLY A 68 2.77 -8.31 -10.17
CA GLY A 68 3.25 -9.43 -10.97
C GLY A 68 4.44 -10.14 -10.34
N ALA A 69 4.96 -9.64 -9.21
CA ALA A 69 5.94 -10.26 -8.34
C ALA A 69 7.36 -10.45 -8.93
N PRO A 70 8.31 -9.60 -8.53
CA PRO A 70 9.72 -9.79 -8.89
C PRO A 70 10.26 -11.09 -8.29
N SER A 71 11.15 -11.73 -9.04
CA SER A 71 11.84 -12.92 -8.54
C SER A 71 12.85 -12.54 -7.45
N GLN A 72 12.76 -13.19 -6.30
CA GLN A 72 13.69 -13.04 -5.19
C GLN A 72 15.14 -13.36 -5.59
N LEU A 73 15.31 -14.29 -6.52
CA LEU A 73 16.62 -14.73 -7.01
C LEU A 73 17.36 -13.68 -7.84
N GLU A 74 16.63 -12.77 -8.49
CA GLU A 74 17.20 -11.71 -9.32
C GLU A 74 17.17 -10.33 -8.65
N VAL A 75 16.79 -10.24 -7.37
CA VAL A 75 16.78 -8.96 -6.64
C VAL A 75 17.72 -9.00 -5.42
N CYS A 76 17.28 -9.57 -4.30
CA CYS A 76 17.98 -9.48 -3.01
C CYS A 76 18.28 -10.81 -2.35
N ASP A 77 17.93 -11.94 -2.97
CA ASP A 77 18.17 -13.28 -2.42
C ASP A 77 18.85 -14.19 -3.42
N MET A 78 19.88 -13.68 -4.07
CA MET A 78 20.67 -14.38 -5.08
C MET A 78 21.36 -15.61 -4.49
N LYS A 79 21.41 -16.69 -5.27
CA LYS A 79 22.00 -17.98 -4.88
C LYS A 79 23.11 -18.38 -5.85
N PRO A 80 24.28 -17.71 -5.85
CA PRO A 80 25.33 -17.96 -6.83
C PRO A 80 25.86 -19.39 -6.80
N GLY A 81 25.74 -20.09 -5.69
CA GLY A 81 26.13 -21.50 -5.54
C GLY A 81 25.07 -22.52 -5.98
N ALA A 82 23.87 -22.06 -6.38
CA ALA A 82 22.81 -22.95 -6.87
C ALA A 82 23.11 -23.40 -8.32
N PRO A 83 22.54 -24.56 -8.77
CA PRO A 83 22.59 -24.98 -10.16
C PRO A 83 22.10 -23.86 -11.13
N VAL A 84 22.58 -23.89 -12.38
CA VAL A 84 22.30 -22.84 -13.36
C VAL A 84 20.81 -22.69 -13.67
N GLU A 85 20.05 -23.77 -13.63
CA GLU A 85 18.59 -23.80 -13.81
C GLU A 85 17.81 -23.13 -12.65
N ILE A 86 18.51 -22.77 -11.57
CA ILE A 86 17.96 -22.03 -10.42
C ILE A 86 18.53 -20.62 -10.39
N ARG A 87 19.87 -20.49 -10.33
CA ARG A 87 20.52 -19.17 -10.17
C ARG A 87 20.42 -18.28 -11.41
N GLY A 88 20.17 -18.89 -12.57
CA GLY A 88 20.06 -18.18 -13.84
C GLY A 88 21.38 -17.57 -14.32
N GLU A 89 21.25 -16.54 -15.16
CA GLU A 89 22.38 -15.94 -15.86
C GLU A 89 22.87 -14.61 -15.23
N LEU A 90 22.08 -13.99 -14.34
CA LEU A 90 22.45 -12.73 -13.70
C LEU A 90 23.41 -12.98 -12.52
N LYS A 91 24.35 -12.07 -12.33
CA LYS A 91 25.41 -12.20 -11.34
C LYS A 91 25.17 -11.31 -10.12
N PRO A 92 25.61 -11.73 -8.93
CA PRO A 92 25.60 -10.89 -7.74
C PRO A 92 26.71 -9.83 -7.80
N ILE A 93 26.41 -8.64 -7.28
CA ILE A 93 27.40 -7.61 -6.93
C ILE A 93 27.28 -7.28 -5.44
N ARG A 94 28.40 -6.87 -4.84
CA ARG A 94 28.42 -6.43 -3.44
C ARG A 94 27.58 -5.17 -3.26
N SER A 95 26.87 -5.12 -2.15
CA SER A 95 26.16 -3.92 -1.73
C SER A 95 26.87 -3.18 -0.59
N SER A 96 26.36 -2.00 -0.23
CA SER A 96 26.79 -1.24 0.97
C SER A 96 26.49 -1.96 2.28
N LEU A 97 25.60 -2.98 2.25
CA LEU A 97 25.33 -3.83 3.41
C LEU A 97 26.20 -5.10 3.35
N PRO A 98 27.19 -5.24 4.26
CA PRO A 98 28.03 -6.43 4.29
C PRO A 98 27.21 -7.72 4.45
N GLY A 99 27.50 -8.72 3.61
CA GLY A 99 26.80 -10.01 3.63
C GLY A 99 25.50 -10.04 2.84
N LEU A 100 25.11 -8.95 2.20
CA LEU A 100 24.00 -8.88 1.25
C LEU A 100 24.51 -8.49 -0.14
N ASP A 101 24.50 -9.43 -1.05
CA ASP A 101 24.72 -9.18 -2.48
C ASP A 101 23.37 -8.95 -3.17
N VAL A 102 23.36 -8.08 -4.17
CA VAL A 102 22.21 -7.79 -5.04
C VAL A 102 22.57 -8.09 -6.50
N CYS A 103 21.57 -8.07 -7.37
CA CYS A 103 21.80 -8.29 -8.80
C CYS A 103 22.73 -7.23 -9.43
N GLU A 104 23.59 -7.64 -10.36
CA GLU A 104 24.47 -6.75 -11.12
C GLU A 104 23.76 -5.59 -11.86
N LEU A 105 22.47 -5.74 -12.12
CA LEU A 105 21.63 -4.73 -12.76
C LEU A 105 21.00 -3.74 -11.74
N LEU A 106 21.39 -3.82 -10.48
CA LEU A 106 20.94 -2.96 -9.38
C LEU A 106 22.10 -2.16 -8.74
N PRO A 107 22.98 -1.50 -9.54
CA PRO A 107 24.19 -0.84 -9.00
C PRO A 107 23.88 0.38 -8.12
N ASN A 108 22.75 1.09 -8.35
CA ASN A 108 22.35 2.22 -7.52
C ASN A 108 21.69 1.72 -6.22
N MET A 109 20.85 0.71 -6.29
CA MET A 109 20.30 0.06 -5.10
C MET A 109 21.42 -0.51 -4.22
N ALA A 110 22.45 -1.13 -4.81
CA ALA A 110 23.61 -1.63 -4.07
C ALA A 110 24.23 -0.57 -3.13
N ARG A 111 24.20 0.69 -3.49
CA ARG A 111 24.76 1.81 -2.71
C ARG A 111 23.90 2.29 -1.53
N VAL A 112 22.65 1.86 -1.45
CA VAL A 112 21.71 2.29 -0.42
C VAL A 112 21.24 1.17 0.49
N MET A 113 21.78 -0.05 0.33
CA MET A 113 21.35 -1.22 1.11
C MET A 113 21.69 -1.10 2.61
N ASP A 114 22.65 -0.28 2.98
CA ASP A 114 22.95 0.10 4.38
C ASP A 114 21.87 0.93 5.05
N ARG A 115 20.93 1.50 4.29
CA ARG A 115 19.81 2.31 4.77
C ARG A 115 18.50 1.55 4.88
N VAL A 116 18.47 0.30 4.47
CA VAL A 116 17.23 -0.51 4.38
C VAL A 116 17.26 -1.73 5.29
N THR A 117 16.09 -2.29 5.54
CA THR A 117 15.92 -3.66 6.01
C THR A 117 15.37 -4.51 4.85
N VAL A 118 16.00 -5.63 4.58
CA VAL A 118 15.51 -6.63 3.61
C VAL A 118 14.91 -7.82 4.36
N VAL A 119 13.66 -8.14 4.08
CA VAL A 119 13.01 -9.36 4.57
C VAL A 119 13.08 -10.40 3.45
N ARG A 120 13.82 -11.51 3.68
CA ARG A 120 14.00 -12.60 2.69
C ARG A 120 13.19 -13.86 3.01
N SER A 121 12.21 -13.71 3.86
CA SER A 121 11.40 -14.82 4.39
C SER A 121 9.91 -14.53 4.34
N LEU A 122 9.47 -13.65 3.44
CA LEU A 122 8.05 -13.47 3.20
C LEU A 122 7.46 -14.77 2.66
N THR A 123 6.29 -15.16 3.18
CA THR A 123 5.65 -16.42 2.80
C THR A 123 4.15 -16.39 3.08
N HIS A 124 3.38 -17.07 2.24
CA HIS A 124 1.95 -17.34 2.43
C HIS A 124 1.47 -18.48 1.51
N PRO A 125 0.26 -19.05 1.71
CA PRO A 125 -0.20 -20.23 0.96
C PRO A 125 -0.84 -19.94 -0.41
N TYR A 126 -0.91 -18.69 -0.88
CA TYR A 126 -1.72 -18.29 -2.06
C TYR A 126 -0.83 -17.87 -3.24
N PRO A 127 -0.43 -18.80 -4.17
CA PRO A 127 0.38 -18.45 -5.33
C PRO A 127 -0.49 -17.89 -6.48
N ILE A 128 -1.22 -16.80 -6.20
CA ILE A 128 -2.09 -16.07 -7.14
C ILE A 128 -1.79 -14.57 -7.03
N HIS A 129 -2.26 -13.75 -7.98
CA HIS A 129 -2.08 -12.30 -7.92
C HIS A 129 -2.95 -11.65 -6.84
N GLY A 130 -2.71 -12.07 -5.62
CA GLY A 130 -3.46 -11.69 -4.43
C GLY A 130 -3.11 -10.30 -3.87
N VAL A 131 -3.15 -9.24 -4.70
CA VAL A 131 -2.87 -7.87 -4.26
C VAL A 131 -3.72 -7.48 -3.06
N ALA A 132 -5.00 -7.82 -3.07
CA ALA A 132 -5.89 -7.59 -1.93
C ALA A 132 -5.42 -8.34 -0.68
N TYR A 133 -4.91 -9.57 -0.80
CA TYR A 133 -4.38 -10.33 0.33
C TYR A 133 -3.11 -9.68 0.91
N ALA A 134 -2.22 -9.21 0.05
CA ALA A 134 -0.95 -8.60 0.46
C ALA A 134 -1.13 -7.23 1.14
N LEU A 135 -2.16 -6.47 0.74
CA LEU A 135 -2.32 -5.06 1.13
C LEU A 135 -3.54 -4.79 2.03
N THR A 136 -4.28 -5.82 2.44
CA THR A 136 -5.44 -5.68 3.32
C THR A 136 -5.36 -6.67 4.48
N GLY A 137 -6.27 -6.52 5.44
CA GLY A 137 -6.41 -7.46 6.54
C GLY A 137 -7.16 -8.75 6.17
N THR A 138 -7.60 -8.93 4.92
CA THR A 138 -8.42 -10.09 4.54
C THR A 138 -7.75 -11.42 4.92
N PRO A 139 -8.46 -12.34 5.59
CA PRO A 139 -7.84 -13.58 6.09
C PRO A 139 -7.49 -14.57 4.97
N THR A 140 -8.24 -14.55 3.89
CA THR A 140 -8.08 -15.49 2.76
C THR A 140 -8.26 -14.77 1.43
N ILE A 141 -7.78 -15.40 0.36
CA ILE A 141 -8.07 -14.97 -1.02
C ILE A 141 -8.22 -16.20 -1.91
N ASP A 142 -9.09 -16.09 -2.90
CA ASP A 142 -9.28 -17.07 -3.97
C ASP A 142 -9.34 -16.37 -5.33
N ILE A 143 -9.34 -17.13 -6.42
CA ILE A 143 -9.38 -16.58 -7.79
C ILE A 143 -10.64 -15.73 -8.03
N PRO A 144 -11.86 -16.12 -7.61
CA PRO A 144 -13.03 -15.26 -7.71
C PRO A 144 -12.87 -13.91 -7.00
N MET A 145 -12.24 -13.88 -5.81
CA MET A 145 -11.93 -12.63 -5.12
C MET A 145 -10.89 -11.80 -5.89
N GLU A 146 -9.83 -12.43 -6.38
CA GLU A 146 -8.78 -11.75 -7.16
C GLU A 146 -9.36 -11.02 -8.38
N LEU A 147 -10.32 -11.64 -9.06
CA LEU A 147 -10.93 -11.13 -10.30
C LEU A 147 -12.14 -10.21 -10.07
N ASN A 148 -12.55 -9.99 -8.82
CA ASN A 148 -13.69 -9.15 -8.48
C ASN A 148 -13.32 -8.06 -7.46
N PRO A 149 -13.05 -6.83 -7.91
CA PRO A 149 -12.75 -5.70 -7.02
C PRO A 149 -13.86 -5.38 -6.00
N HIS A 150 -15.07 -5.81 -6.27
CA HIS A 150 -16.27 -5.52 -5.48
C HIS A 150 -16.75 -6.72 -4.65
N ASP A 151 -15.96 -7.79 -4.55
CA ASP A 151 -16.32 -8.94 -3.72
C ASP A 151 -16.49 -8.49 -2.26
N PRO A 152 -17.65 -8.77 -1.62
CA PRO A 152 -17.95 -8.31 -0.27
C PRO A 152 -17.04 -8.90 0.81
N ARG A 153 -16.26 -9.94 0.50
CA ARG A 153 -15.27 -10.55 1.39
C ARG A 153 -13.98 -9.73 1.51
N HIS A 154 -13.75 -8.76 0.61
CA HIS A 154 -12.57 -7.91 0.70
C HIS A 154 -12.57 -7.04 1.96
N TRP A 155 -11.39 -6.88 2.51
CA TRP A 155 -11.12 -5.96 3.60
C TRP A 155 -10.47 -4.67 3.07
N PRO A 156 -10.48 -3.59 3.87
CA PRO A 156 -9.97 -2.31 3.39
C PRO A 156 -8.47 -2.33 3.15
N PHE A 157 -8.08 -1.66 2.09
CA PHE A 157 -6.69 -1.34 1.80
C PHE A 157 -6.06 -0.53 2.93
N VAL A 158 -4.81 -0.82 3.27
CA VAL A 158 -4.09 -0.17 4.37
C VAL A 158 -4.07 1.36 4.26
N GLY A 159 -3.87 1.93 3.07
CA GLY A 159 -3.94 3.39 2.85
C GLY A 159 -5.33 3.96 3.11
N SER A 160 -6.40 3.21 2.80
CA SER A 160 -7.78 3.58 3.11
C SER A 160 -8.05 3.58 4.61
N VAL A 161 -7.48 2.61 5.34
CA VAL A 161 -7.56 2.56 6.81
C VAL A 161 -6.83 3.75 7.44
N VAL A 162 -5.64 4.08 6.96
CA VAL A 162 -4.86 5.23 7.45
C VAL A 162 -5.62 6.54 7.26
N ASP A 163 -6.24 6.75 6.09
CA ASP A 163 -7.10 7.91 5.84
C ASP A 163 -8.34 7.91 6.75
N PHE A 164 -9.02 6.77 6.90
CA PHE A 164 -10.21 6.64 7.73
C PHE A 164 -9.92 6.97 9.20
N LEU A 165 -8.92 6.34 9.80
CA LEU A 165 -8.55 6.54 11.21
C LEU A 165 -7.95 7.93 11.44
N GLY A 166 -7.18 8.47 10.50
CA GLY A 166 -6.63 9.81 10.58
C GLY A 166 -7.71 10.89 10.70
N ARG A 167 -8.87 10.66 10.10
CA ARG A 167 -10.03 11.57 10.22
C ARG A 167 -10.80 11.40 11.51
N GLN A 168 -10.98 10.16 11.98
CA GLN A 168 -11.70 9.90 13.25
C GLN A 168 -10.96 10.45 14.46
N ALA A 169 -9.64 10.41 14.45
CA ALA A 169 -8.83 10.86 15.58
C ALA A 169 -8.98 12.36 15.89
N GLY A 170 -9.65 13.14 15.02
CA GLY A 170 -9.95 14.56 15.26
C GLY A 170 -8.72 15.43 15.60
N ASN A 171 -7.55 14.80 15.57
CA ASN A 171 -6.31 15.37 16.05
C ASN A 171 -5.95 16.57 15.18
N GLY A 172 -6.19 17.76 15.66
CA GLY A 172 -5.88 19.10 15.18
C GLY A 172 -4.63 19.29 14.31
N ARG A 173 -4.19 18.24 13.60
CA ARG A 173 -3.24 18.34 12.49
C ARG A 173 -3.89 19.25 11.46
N ARG A 174 -3.30 20.41 11.28
CA ARG A 174 -3.66 21.35 10.23
C ARG A 174 -3.88 20.54 8.96
N ARG A 175 -5.13 20.53 8.49
CA ARG A 175 -5.46 19.96 7.18
C ARG A 175 -4.58 20.67 6.16
N THR A 176 -3.57 19.98 5.64
CA THR A 176 -2.64 20.54 4.66
C THR A 176 -3.33 20.83 3.33
N GLY A 177 -4.56 20.36 3.19
CA GLY A 177 -5.31 20.37 1.94
C GLY A 177 -4.87 19.24 0.97
N ALA A 178 -3.84 18.48 1.33
CA ALA A 178 -3.45 17.31 0.57
C ALA A 178 -4.30 16.10 0.98
N PRO A 179 -4.73 15.24 0.03
CA PRO A 179 -5.38 13.97 0.32
C PRO A 179 -4.43 13.04 1.06
N ASP A 180 -4.96 12.29 2.02
CA ASP A 180 -4.15 11.38 2.81
C ASP A 180 -3.79 10.08 2.06
N ASN A 181 -4.59 9.66 1.06
CA ASN A 181 -4.42 8.41 0.33
C ASN A 181 -4.47 8.65 -1.18
N ILE A 182 -3.30 8.58 -1.84
CA ILE A 182 -3.14 8.83 -3.28
C ILE A 182 -2.44 7.64 -3.92
N ALA A 183 -2.81 7.30 -5.16
CA ALA A 183 -2.18 6.24 -5.92
C ALA A 183 -1.81 6.70 -7.35
N LEU A 184 -0.65 6.27 -7.81
CA LEU A 184 -0.04 6.54 -9.09
C LEU A 184 0.25 5.21 -9.83
N PRO A 185 0.46 5.23 -11.14
CA PRO A 185 0.34 6.35 -12.08
C PRO A 185 -1.07 6.51 -12.66
N TRP A 186 -1.92 5.48 -12.56
CA TRP A 186 -3.29 5.37 -13.08
C TRP A 186 -4.12 4.39 -12.23
N PRO A 187 -5.45 4.33 -12.39
CA PRO A 187 -6.28 3.34 -11.70
C PRO A 187 -5.80 1.90 -11.97
N PHE A 188 -5.66 1.12 -10.90
CA PHE A 188 -5.10 -0.22 -10.94
C PHE A 188 -5.80 -1.09 -11.99
N SER A 189 -5.03 -1.81 -12.80
CA SER A 189 -5.43 -2.63 -13.94
C SER A 189 -6.18 -1.92 -15.08
N SER A 190 -6.17 -0.58 -15.14
CA SER A 190 -6.91 0.18 -16.16
C SER A 190 -6.19 0.27 -17.52
N GLN A 191 -4.89 0.01 -17.57
CA GLN A 191 -4.07 0.19 -18.79
C GLN A 191 -3.76 -1.10 -19.53
N ARG A 192 -4.27 -2.21 -19.08
CA ARG A 192 -4.15 -3.48 -19.81
C ARG A 192 -5.39 -3.77 -20.64
N VAL A 193 -5.18 -4.46 -21.75
CA VAL A 193 -6.22 -4.77 -22.73
C VAL A 193 -6.60 -6.25 -22.63
N GLY A 194 -7.90 -6.53 -22.66
CA GLY A 194 -8.41 -7.89 -22.77
C GLY A 194 -8.56 -8.68 -21.48
N GLU A 195 -8.34 -8.07 -20.31
CA GLU A 195 -8.52 -8.73 -19.02
C GLU A 195 -9.59 -8.07 -18.14
N VAL A 196 -10.09 -8.87 -17.19
CA VAL A 196 -11.00 -8.37 -16.13
C VAL A 196 -10.25 -7.49 -15.13
N PRO A 197 -10.93 -6.51 -14.51
CA PRO A 197 -10.36 -5.74 -13.42
C PRO A 197 -9.90 -6.65 -12.28
N ARG A 198 -8.79 -6.31 -11.65
CA ARG A 198 -8.22 -7.03 -10.51
C ARG A 198 -8.60 -6.38 -9.20
N ALA A 199 -8.88 -7.20 -8.19
CA ALA A 199 -8.99 -6.74 -6.82
C ALA A 199 -7.65 -6.17 -6.33
N GLY A 200 -7.71 -5.10 -5.56
CA GLY A 200 -6.51 -4.41 -5.14
C GLY A 200 -6.78 -3.38 -4.05
N PRO A 201 -6.27 -2.16 -4.20
CA PRO A 201 -6.24 -1.16 -3.14
C PRO A 201 -7.56 -0.40 -2.99
N TYR A 202 -8.63 -1.10 -2.63
CA TYR A 202 -9.96 -0.51 -2.44
C TYR A 202 -10.36 -0.46 -0.97
N ALA A 203 -11.24 0.48 -0.63
CA ALA A 203 -11.68 0.71 0.74
C ALA A 203 -12.70 -0.31 1.27
N ALA A 204 -13.18 -1.22 0.44
CA ALA A 204 -14.11 -2.30 0.79
C ALA A 204 -15.26 -1.81 1.71
N PHE A 205 -15.43 -2.42 2.88
CA PHE A 205 -16.52 -2.07 3.80
C PHE A 205 -16.42 -0.65 4.42
N LEU A 206 -15.29 0.04 4.35
CA LEU A 206 -15.20 1.45 4.77
C LEU A 206 -15.93 2.40 3.81
N GLY A 207 -16.09 1.97 2.56
CA GLY A 207 -16.80 2.72 1.54
C GLY A 207 -15.92 3.43 0.53
N GLY A 208 -16.42 3.56 -0.71
CA GLY A 208 -15.68 4.11 -1.85
C GLY A 208 -15.09 5.50 -1.65
N ALA A 209 -15.66 6.28 -0.71
CA ALA A 209 -15.12 7.58 -0.34
C ALA A 209 -13.71 7.51 0.32
N TYR A 210 -13.24 6.32 0.72
CA TYR A 210 -11.90 6.07 1.27
C TYR A 210 -11.00 5.33 0.28
N ASN A 211 -11.45 5.10 -0.96
CA ASN A 211 -10.57 4.61 -2.01
C ASN A 211 -9.40 5.59 -2.22
N PRO A 212 -8.24 5.10 -2.67
CA PRO A 212 -7.17 5.98 -3.09
C PRO A 212 -7.64 6.97 -4.15
N LEU A 213 -7.17 8.19 -4.09
CA LEU A 213 -7.28 9.11 -5.21
C LEU A 213 -6.25 8.73 -6.26
N TRP A 214 -6.73 8.33 -7.40
CA TRP A 214 -5.89 7.95 -8.53
C TRP A 214 -5.45 9.16 -9.33
N THR A 215 -4.19 9.11 -9.79
CA THR A 215 -3.73 10.02 -10.83
C THR A 215 -4.02 9.45 -12.21
N THR A 216 -3.89 10.31 -13.21
CA THR A 216 -3.81 9.93 -14.62
C THR A 216 -2.44 10.37 -15.14
N PHE A 217 -1.77 9.50 -15.86
CA PHE A 217 -0.52 9.82 -16.55
C PHE A 217 -0.84 10.50 -17.88
N HIS A 218 -0.16 11.62 -18.12
CA HIS A 218 -0.17 12.35 -19.38
C HIS A 218 1.26 12.46 -19.89
N GLY A 219 1.52 11.89 -21.05
CA GLY A 219 2.85 11.92 -21.64
C GLY A 219 3.02 10.94 -22.78
N GLN A 220 4.21 10.94 -23.34
CA GLN A 220 4.58 10.07 -24.45
C GLN A 220 5.74 9.17 -24.05
N ALA A 221 5.62 7.88 -24.38
CA ALA A 221 6.74 6.97 -24.28
C ALA A 221 7.75 7.24 -25.39
N THR A 222 9.04 7.13 -25.07
CA THR A 222 10.15 7.35 -26.01
C THR A 222 10.61 6.08 -26.70
N ARG A 223 10.12 4.91 -26.26
CA ARG A 223 10.51 3.61 -26.80
C ARG A 223 9.30 2.77 -27.13
N THR A 224 9.38 2.10 -28.28
CA THR A 224 8.38 1.15 -28.75
C THR A 224 8.94 -0.26 -28.62
N VAL A 225 8.14 -1.17 -28.09
CA VAL A 225 8.49 -2.59 -27.92
C VAL A 225 7.37 -3.48 -28.41
N VAL A 226 7.72 -4.70 -28.78
CA VAL A 226 6.73 -5.76 -29.01
C VAL A 226 6.53 -6.53 -27.72
N LYS A 227 5.34 -6.44 -27.15
CA LYS A 227 4.93 -7.27 -26.01
C LYS A 227 4.14 -8.47 -26.52
N THR A 228 4.40 -9.61 -25.92
CA THR A 228 3.81 -10.90 -26.33
C THR A 228 3.12 -11.52 -25.12
N LEU A 229 1.87 -11.94 -25.32
CA LEU A 229 1.13 -12.80 -24.40
C LEU A 229 0.59 -13.98 -25.21
N GLN A 230 1.14 -15.17 -25.01
CA GLN A 230 0.84 -16.37 -25.80
C GLN A 230 1.04 -16.08 -27.30
N GLU A 231 -0.04 -16.10 -28.09
CA GLU A 231 -0.02 -15.82 -29.53
C GLU A 231 -0.30 -14.35 -29.87
N ASP A 232 -0.73 -13.53 -28.90
CA ASP A 232 -0.98 -12.11 -29.13
C ASP A 232 0.32 -11.31 -29.04
N HIS A 233 0.62 -10.58 -30.12
CA HIS A 233 1.79 -9.72 -30.24
C HIS A 233 1.35 -8.28 -30.47
N ARG A 234 1.72 -7.38 -29.56
CA ARG A 234 1.39 -5.96 -29.71
C ARG A 234 2.62 -5.10 -29.70
N THR A 235 2.71 -4.24 -30.71
CA THR A 235 3.70 -3.17 -30.74
C THR A 235 3.14 -1.97 -29.98
N ILE A 236 3.75 -1.61 -28.88
CA ILE A 236 3.30 -0.53 -28.01
C ILE A 236 4.44 0.42 -27.67
N ALA A 237 4.14 1.71 -27.57
CA ALA A 237 5.02 2.69 -26.95
C ALA A 237 4.94 2.51 -25.45
N ASP A 238 6.04 2.06 -24.81
CA ASP A 238 6.04 1.63 -23.43
C ASP A 238 6.61 2.70 -22.49
N PRO A 239 5.81 3.30 -21.60
CA PRO A 239 6.26 4.35 -20.69
C PRO A 239 7.20 3.83 -19.58
N TYR A 240 7.32 2.52 -19.37
CA TYR A 240 8.29 1.94 -18.45
C TYR A 240 9.72 1.99 -18.97
N LEU A 241 9.91 2.09 -20.28
CA LEU A 241 11.22 2.13 -20.92
C LEU A 241 11.76 3.55 -21.12
N GLY A 242 10.88 4.53 -21.09
CA GLY A 242 11.23 5.93 -21.19
C GLY A 242 10.01 6.80 -21.48
N ILE A 243 10.00 8.00 -20.89
CA ILE A 243 8.99 9.04 -21.12
C ILE A 243 9.65 10.36 -21.45
N THR A 244 8.93 11.22 -22.15
CA THR A 244 9.42 12.56 -22.46
C THR A 244 9.44 13.45 -21.21
N PRO A 245 10.30 14.49 -21.14
CA PRO A 245 10.38 15.39 -19.99
C PRO A 245 9.09 16.14 -19.65
N GLU A 246 8.23 16.39 -20.64
CA GLU A 246 6.96 17.10 -20.52
C GLU A 246 5.86 16.23 -19.91
N SER A 247 6.14 14.94 -19.69
CA SER A 247 5.18 14.02 -19.08
C SER A 247 4.90 14.41 -17.64
N TYR A 248 3.62 14.32 -17.23
CA TYR A 248 3.15 14.70 -15.90
C TYR A 248 2.02 13.80 -15.41
N PHE A 249 1.72 13.93 -14.11
CA PHE A 249 0.58 13.27 -13.47
C PHE A 249 -0.47 14.30 -13.08
N GLU A 250 -1.73 13.95 -13.25
CA GLU A 250 -2.86 14.77 -12.84
C GLU A 250 -3.80 13.95 -11.96
N LEU A 251 -4.28 14.51 -10.86
CA LEU A 251 -5.43 13.93 -10.14
C LEU A 251 -6.67 14.16 -10.98
N ALA A 252 -7.54 13.14 -11.08
CA ALA A 252 -8.69 13.05 -11.98
C ALA A 252 -9.30 14.40 -12.36
N SER A 253 -9.76 14.56 -13.59
CA SER A 253 -10.17 15.80 -14.28
C SER A 253 -11.16 16.74 -13.53
N ALA A 254 -11.71 16.29 -12.40
CA ALA A 254 -12.52 17.13 -11.50
C ALA A 254 -11.72 18.24 -10.77
N THR A 255 -10.38 18.25 -10.90
CA THR A 255 -9.51 19.21 -10.19
C THR A 255 -9.22 20.48 -10.99
N ARG A 256 -9.49 20.52 -12.29
CA ARG A 256 -9.39 21.73 -13.10
C ARG A 256 -10.71 22.48 -13.10
N LEU A 257 -10.69 23.69 -12.56
CA LEU A 257 -11.82 24.61 -12.74
C LEU A 257 -11.90 24.99 -14.22
N PRO A 258 -13.09 24.95 -14.85
CA PRO A 258 -13.30 25.62 -16.13
C PRO A 258 -12.83 27.07 -16.04
N ALA A 259 -12.24 27.59 -17.11
CA ALA A 259 -11.65 28.94 -17.15
C ALA A 259 -12.62 30.04 -16.70
N GLU A 260 -13.92 29.76 -16.79
CA GLU A 260 -15.01 30.70 -16.44
C GLU A 260 -15.37 30.68 -14.94
N ILE A 261 -14.83 29.76 -14.14
CA ILE A 261 -15.14 29.63 -12.70
C ILE A 261 -13.94 30.07 -11.87
N THR A 262 -14.04 31.23 -11.26
CA THR A 262 -13.07 31.73 -10.30
C THR A 262 -13.20 31.01 -8.95
N LEU A 263 -12.11 30.94 -8.17
CA LEU A 263 -12.09 30.38 -6.82
C LEU A 263 -13.11 31.05 -5.90
N ASP A 264 -13.34 32.37 -6.04
CA ASP A 264 -14.35 33.13 -5.29
C ASP A 264 -15.77 32.70 -5.62
N ARG A 265 -16.03 32.40 -6.89
CA ARG A 265 -17.35 31.92 -7.32
C ARG A 265 -17.62 30.51 -6.85
N LEU A 266 -16.57 29.69 -6.80
CA LEU A 266 -16.64 28.35 -6.24
C LEU A 266 -16.86 28.38 -4.71
N SER A 267 -16.13 29.24 -3.98
CA SER A 267 -16.27 29.41 -2.54
C SER A 267 -17.67 29.91 -2.14
N ARG A 268 -18.25 30.85 -2.92
CA ARG A 268 -19.64 31.30 -2.70
C ARG A 268 -20.67 30.21 -2.96
N ARG A 269 -20.48 29.39 -4.00
CA ARG A 269 -21.34 28.21 -4.25
C ARG A 269 -21.21 27.17 -3.15
N ARG A 270 -20.02 26.94 -2.63
CA ARG A 270 -19.77 26.05 -1.48
C ARG A 270 -20.55 26.55 -0.25
N SER A 271 -20.43 27.81 0.12
CA SER A 271 -21.15 28.41 1.26
C SER A 271 -22.66 28.25 1.15
N LEU A 272 -23.23 28.46 -0.05
CA LEU A 272 -24.67 28.23 -0.30
C LEU A 272 -25.05 26.75 -0.17
N VAL A 273 -24.26 25.84 -0.73
CA VAL A 273 -24.51 24.40 -0.61
C VAL A 273 -24.42 23.95 0.84
N GLU A 274 -23.42 24.44 1.60
CA GLU A 274 -23.25 24.13 3.04
C GLU A 274 -24.47 24.63 3.85
N GLN A 275 -25.03 25.81 3.54
CA GLN A 275 -26.24 26.33 4.19
C GLN A 275 -27.48 25.48 3.88
N PHE A 276 -27.65 25.06 2.61
CA PHE A 276 -28.77 24.18 2.23
C PHE A 276 -28.62 22.77 2.83
N GLU A 277 -27.43 22.29 2.97
CA GLU A 277 -27.14 20.94 3.53
C GLU A 277 -27.25 20.90 5.04
N GLN A 278 -26.87 21.97 5.74
CA GLN A 278 -27.13 22.13 7.17
C GLN A 278 -28.61 22.04 7.45
N ALA A 279 -29.45 22.76 6.64
CA ALA A 279 -30.88 22.71 6.74
C ALA A 279 -31.50 21.34 6.40
N ARG A 280 -30.87 20.59 5.48
CA ARG A 280 -31.28 19.24 5.11
C ARG A 280 -30.77 18.14 6.08
N ALA A 281 -29.56 18.30 6.66
CA ALA A 281 -28.99 17.39 7.65
C ALA A 281 -29.79 17.35 8.96
N ASP A 282 -30.50 18.45 9.27
CA ASP A 282 -31.45 18.48 10.38
C ASP A 282 -32.72 17.64 10.10
N LEU A 283 -32.98 17.31 8.81
CA LEU A 283 -34.10 16.50 8.36
C LEU A 283 -33.74 15.03 8.10
N ASP A 284 -32.49 14.72 7.70
CA ASP A 284 -32.05 13.40 7.27
C ASP A 284 -30.80 12.92 8.05
N ARG A 285 -30.97 12.35 9.23
CA ARG A 285 -29.90 11.72 10.02
C ARG A 285 -29.47 10.33 9.50
N GLY A 286 -29.54 10.08 8.21
CA GLY A 286 -29.25 8.78 7.57
C GLY A 286 -27.85 8.64 6.99
N ALA A 287 -27.31 7.37 6.97
CA ALA A 287 -25.98 7.00 6.54
C ALA A 287 -25.55 7.33 5.07
N PRO A 288 -26.46 7.48 4.06
CA PRO A 288 -26.07 7.81 2.69
C PRO A 288 -25.49 9.21 2.49
N GLY A 289 -25.89 10.19 3.32
CA GLY A 289 -25.44 11.57 3.22
C GLY A 289 -23.93 11.75 3.45
N ARG A 290 -23.36 11.04 4.41
CA ARG A 290 -21.94 11.17 4.81
C ARG A 290 -20.91 10.82 3.73
N SER A 291 -21.24 9.95 2.80
CA SER A 291 -20.35 9.60 1.69
C SER A 291 -20.31 10.70 0.62
N SER A 292 -21.46 11.32 0.31
CA SER A 292 -21.57 12.43 -0.66
C SER A 292 -20.82 13.68 -0.17
N ASP A 293 -20.95 14.02 1.12
CA ASP A 293 -20.28 15.18 1.72
C ASP A 293 -18.76 15.02 1.67
N ARG A 294 -18.27 13.81 1.89
CA ARG A 294 -16.84 13.55 1.80
C ARG A 294 -16.30 13.70 0.38
N PHE A 295 -16.97 13.20 -0.65
CA PHE A 295 -16.54 13.40 -2.04
C PHE A 295 -16.50 14.89 -2.39
N ARG A 296 -17.45 15.68 -1.91
CA ARG A 296 -17.44 17.13 -2.09
C ARG A 296 -16.32 17.82 -1.33
N GLU A 297 -16.11 17.51 -0.05
CA GLU A 297 -14.98 18.06 0.72
C GLU A 297 -13.64 17.74 0.04
N MET A 298 -13.49 16.53 -0.45
CA MET A 298 -12.29 16.09 -1.13
C MET A 298 -12.09 16.83 -2.44
N ALA A 299 -13.15 16.96 -3.25
CA ALA A 299 -13.11 17.71 -4.50
C ALA A 299 -12.76 19.19 -4.27
N TYR A 300 -13.39 19.84 -3.30
CA TYR A 300 -13.07 21.24 -2.95
C TYR A 300 -11.66 21.38 -2.38
N GLY A 301 -11.22 20.43 -1.55
CA GLY A 301 -9.86 20.39 -1.01
C GLY A 301 -8.82 20.31 -2.10
N LEU A 302 -9.04 19.44 -3.10
CA LEU A 302 -8.17 19.27 -4.26
C LEU A 302 -8.11 20.50 -5.16
N ILE A 303 -9.27 21.05 -5.51
CA ILE A 303 -9.36 22.26 -6.36
C ILE A 303 -8.61 23.43 -5.71
N ASN A 304 -8.71 23.57 -4.39
CA ASN A 304 -8.10 24.66 -3.64
C ASN A 304 -6.65 24.38 -3.20
N SER A 305 -6.16 23.13 -3.30
CA SER A 305 -4.80 22.78 -2.85
C SER A 305 -3.75 23.11 -3.91
N ALA A 306 -3.22 24.34 -3.83
CA ALA A 306 -2.02 24.70 -4.60
C ALA A 306 -0.84 23.76 -4.33
N LYS A 307 -0.72 23.23 -3.10
CA LYS A 307 0.36 22.32 -2.69
C LYS A 307 0.35 21.01 -3.47
N VAL A 308 -0.82 20.41 -3.69
CA VAL A 308 -0.92 19.15 -4.46
C VAL A 308 -0.60 19.38 -5.93
N ARG A 309 -1.13 20.46 -6.52
CA ARG A 309 -0.77 20.81 -7.90
C ARG A 309 0.72 21.05 -8.06
N THR A 310 1.32 21.80 -7.12
CA THR A 310 2.77 22.03 -7.10
C THR A 310 3.55 20.71 -6.90
N ALA A 311 3.06 19.78 -6.09
CA ALA A 311 3.69 18.48 -5.87
C ALA A 311 3.72 17.61 -7.14
N LEU A 312 2.67 17.66 -7.95
CA LEU A 312 2.58 16.92 -9.22
C LEU A 312 3.27 17.63 -10.40
N ASP A 313 3.67 18.88 -10.22
CA ASP A 313 4.45 19.66 -11.19
C ASP A 313 5.93 19.28 -11.09
N LEU A 314 6.33 18.24 -11.83
CA LEU A 314 7.68 17.67 -11.78
C LEU A 314 8.72 18.54 -12.54
N GLU A 315 8.29 19.47 -13.37
CA GLU A 315 9.19 20.41 -14.05
C GLU A 315 9.90 21.35 -13.06
N ARG A 316 9.37 21.48 -11.85
CA ARG A 316 10.01 22.24 -10.76
C ARG A 316 11.24 21.54 -10.18
N GLU A 317 11.45 20.27 -10.45
CA GLU A 317 12.65 19.56 -10.02
C GLU A 317 13.75 19.67 -11.07
N PRO A 318 15.00 19.85 -10.64
CA PRO A 318 16.14 19.87 -11.54
C PRO A 318 16.22 18.61 -12.40
N ALA A 319 16.55 18.75 -13.68
CA ALA A 319 16.67 17.60 -14.60
C ALA A 319 17.57 16.48 -14.06
N PRO A 320 18.76 16.76 -13.46
CA PRO A 320 19.59 15.69 -12.87
C PRO A 320 18.89 14.88 -11.76
N LEU A 321 18.04 15.52 -10.96
CA LEU A 321 17.26 14.82 -9.94
C LEU A 321 16.21 13.94 -10.58
N ARG A 322 15.45 14.43 -11.57
CA ARG A 322 14.49 13.65 -12.33
C ARG A 322 15.12 12.42 -12.98
N GLU A 323 16.30 12.61 -13.57
CA GLU A 323 17.09 11.54 -14.20
C GLU A 323 17.58 10.51 -13.18
N SER A 324 17.90 10.91 -11.95
CA SER A 324 18.35 9.99 -10.91
C SER A 324 17.26 8.97 -10.52
N TYR A 325 15.99 9.36 -10.58
CA TYR A 325 14.83 8.44 -10.41
C TYR A 325 14.54 7.60 -11.67
N GLY A 326 15.14 7.94 -12.81
CA GLY A 326 14.84 7.36 -14.11
C GLY A 326 13.70 8.10 -14.82
N MET A 327 13.92 8.43 -16.09
CA MET A 327 12.91 9.05 -16.96
C MET A 327 11.94 7.99 -17.50
N THR A 328 11.25 7.30 -16.60
CA THR A 328 10.21 6.29 -16.85
C THR A 328 8.98 6.68 -16.07
N VAL A 329 7.80 6.15 -16.46
CA VAL A 329 6.57 6.46 -15.73
C VAL A 329 6.68 6.06 -14.25
N PHE A 330 7.31 4.93 -13.96
CA PHE A 330 7.48 4.46 -12.58
C PHE A 330 8.47 5.31 -11.78
N GLY A 331 9.61 5.66 -12.39
CA GLY A 331 10.61 6.53 -11.75
C GLY A 331 10.05 7.91 -11.42
N GLN A 332 9.35 8.52 -12.39
CA GLN A 332 8.73 9.84 -12.17
C GLN A 332 7.51 9.76 -11.22
N ALA A 333 6.81 8.63 -11.17
CA ALA A 333 5.77 8.40 -10.16
C ALA A 333 6.36 8.30 -8.74
N ALA A 334 7.53 7.67 -8.57
CA ALA A 334 8.23 7.63 -7.28
C ALA A 334 8.70 9.03 -6.84
N LEU A 335 9.17 9.86 -7.77
CA LEU A 335 9.48 11.28 -7.52
C LEU A 335 8.22 12.07 -7.12
N ALA A 336 7.11 11.88 -7.84
CA ALA A 336 5.83 12.50 -7.49
C ALA A 336 5.36 12.08 -6.10
N ALA A 337 5.53 10.79 -5.73
CA ALA A 337 5.19 10.28 -4.40
C ALA A 337 5.97 10.98 -3.29
N ARG A 338 7.29 11.19 -3.45
CA ARG A 338 8.11 11.97 -2.51
C ARG A 338 7.55 13.39 -2.35
N ARG A 339 7.24 14.08 -3.45
CA ARG A 339 6.68 15.44 -3.43
C ARG A 339 5.31 15.51 -2.78
N LEU A 340 4.46 14.51 -2.99
CA LEU A 340 3.14 14.42 -2.35
C LEU A 340 3.26 14.23 -0.83
N VAL A 341 4.24 13.46 -0.37
CA VAL A 341 4.54 13.33 1.06
C VAL A 341 5.02 14.66 1.65
N GLU A 342 5.91 15.38 0.97
CA GLU A 342 6.31 16.75 1.37
C GLU A 342 5.12 17.72 1.41
N ALA A 343 4.14 17.55 0.51
CA ALA A 343 2.91 18.35 0.51
C ALA A 343 1.95 17.98 1.65
N GLY A 344 2.18 16.86 2.34
CA GLY A 344 1.46 16.42 3.52
C GLY A 344 0.53 15.21 3.33
N SER A 345 0.60 14.49 2.21
CA SER A 345 -0.10 13.21 2.02
C SER A 345 0.49 12.15 2.95
N ARG A 346 -0.36 11.36 3.58
CA ARG A 346 0.06 10.35 4.57
C ARG A 346 0.40 9.00 3.96
N PHE A 347 -0.29 8.62 2.89
CA PHE A 347 -0.09 7.34 2.23
C PHE A 347 -0.11 7.52 0.71
N VAL A 348 1.03 7.29 0.08
CA VAL A 348 1.16 7.41 -1.37
C VAL A 348 1.62 6.07 -1.93
N THR A 349 0.85 5.51 -2.86
CA THR A 349 1.17 4.23 -3.50
C THR A 349 1.59 4.45 -4.94
N VAL A 350 2.69 3.84 -5.34
CA VAL A 350 3.13 3.74 -6.72
C VAL A 350 2.98 2.30 -7.16
N PHE A 351 2.01 2.02 -8.03
CA PHE A 351 1.81 0.69 -8.60
C PHE A 351 2.63 0.54 -9.87
N TRP A 352 3.55 -0.41 -9.86
CA TRP A 352 4.14 -0.89 -11.10
C TRP A 352 3.18 -1.90 -11.71
N ASP A 353 2.14 -1.37 -12.31
CA ASP A 353 1.04 -2.11 -12.89
C ASP A 353 1.36 -2.57 -14.32
N GLU A 354 0.55 -3.40 -14.90
CA GLU A 354 0.65 -3.82 -16.29
C GLU A 354 0.27 -2.69 -17.25
N TYR A 355 0.89 -2.71 -18.43
CA TYR A 355 0.61 -1.74 -19.48
C TYR A 355 0.53 -2.42 -20.85
N GLY A 356 -0.56 -2.23 -21.56
CA GLY A 356 -0.87 -2.88 -22.83
C GLY A 356 -1.38 -4.30 -22.62
N LEU A 357 -0.52 -5.31 -22.65
CA LEU A 357 -0.90 -6.70 -22.44
C LEU A 357 -0.81 -7.11 -20.97
N ALA A 358 -1.66 -8.05 -20.56
CA ALA A 358 -1.49 -8.78 -19.32
C ALA A 358 -0.11 -9.47 -19.28
N GLY A 359 0.46 -9.65 -18.08
CA GLY A 359 1.82 -10.19 -17.91
C GLY A 359 2.92 -9.23 -18.38
N SER A 360 2.63 -7.96 -18.65
CA SER A 360 3.63 -6.99 -19.09
C SER A 360 4.43 -6.35 -17.94
N GLY A 361 4.00 -6.50 -16.69
CA GLY A 361 4.73 -6.07 -15.49
C GLY A 361 5.77 -7.09 -15.03
N TRP A 362 5.83 -7.33 -13.70
CA TRP A 362 6.76 -8.29 -13.11
C TRP A 362 6.34 -9.76 -13.27
N ASP A 363 5.19 -10.01 -13.90
CA ASP A 363 4.67 -11.36 -14.16
C ASP A 363 5.42 -12.03 -15.34
N THR A 364 6.62 -12.55 -15.06
CA THR A 364 7.60 -12.99 -16.05
C THR A 364 7.57 -14.50 -16.30
N HIS A 365 6.44 -15.03 -16.72
CA HIS A 365 6.30 -16.46 -17.12
C HIS A 365 7.11 -16.83 -18.39
N TRP A 366 7.45 -15.84 -19.21
CA TRP A 366 8.28 -15.95 -20.42
C TRP A 366 9.03 -14.63 -20.63
N ASP A 367 10.02 -14.65 -21.49
CA ASP A 367 10.93 -13.53 -21.74
C ASP A 367 11.46 -12.89 -20.45
N HIS A 368 11.66 -13.73 -19.42
CA HIS A 368 12.06 -13.31 -18.09
C HIS A 368 13.36 -12.50 -18.13
N TYR A 369 14.45 -13.06 -18.69
CA TYR A 369 15.73 -12.37 -18.71
C TYR A 369 15.77 -11.14 -19.61
N PRO A 370 15.22 -11.16 -20.84
CA PRO A 370 15.13 -9.95 -21.64
C PRO A 370 14.40 -8.80 -20.94
N ARG A 371 13.30 -9.10 -20.26
CA ARG A 371 12.52 -8.11 -19.53
C ARG A 371 13.23 -7.63 -18.26
N MET A 372 13.81 -8.55 -17.48
CA MET A 372 14.58 -8.20 -16.30
C MET A 372 15.76 -7.29 -16.66
N LYS A 373 16.50 -7.56 -17.75
CA LYS A 373 17.67 -6.81 -18.16
C LYS A 373 17.35 -5.44 -18.75
N ASN A 374 16.30 -5.36 -19.56
CA ASN A 374 16.08 -4.18 -20.40
C ASN A 374 15.02 -3.24 -19.85
N GLU A 375 14.10 -3.74 -18.96
CA GLU A 375 12.96 -2.99 -18.50
C GLU A 375 12.91 -2.88 -16.97
N LEU A 376 12.80 -4.03 -16.29
CA LEU A 376 12.32 -4.07 -14.90
C LEU A 376 13.41 -3.69 -13.89
N LEU A 377 14.57 -4.37 -13.92
CA LEU A 377 15.64 -4.11 -12.96
C LEU A 377 16.27 -2.72 -13.12
N PRO A 378 16.62 -2.24 -14.34
CA PRO A 378 17.16 -0.89 -14.50
C PRO A 378 16.19 0.22 -14.05
N GLY A 379 14.89 0.02 -14.26
CA GLY A 379 13.85 0.94 -13.80
C GLY A 379 13.75 0.95 -12.28
N LEU A 380 13.70 -0.24 -11.65
CA LEU A 380 13.64 -0.39 -10.20
C LEU A 380 14.88 0.17 -9.52
N ASP A 381 16.05 -0.10 -10.06
CA ASP A 381 17.33 0.37 -9.54
C ASP A 381 17.35 1.89 -9.34
N ARG A 382 16.95 2.64 -10.38
CA ARG A 382 16.89 4.10 -10.32
C ARG A 382 15.77 4.60 -9.44
N ALA A 383 14.56 4.08 -9.61
CA ALA A 383 13.39 4.55 -8.88
C ALA A 383 13.55 4.38 -7.36
N PHE A 384 13.97 3.19 -6.92
CA PHE A 384 14.13 2.89 -5.49
C PHE A 384 15.33 3.63 -4.89
N ALA A 385 16.50 3.56 -5.52
CA ALA A 385 17.69 4.23 -5.02
C ALA A 385 17.53 5.75 -5.01
N GLY A 386 16.97 6.33 -6.09
CA GLY A 386 16.66 7.75 -6.17
C GLY A 386 15.74 8.20 -5.06
N LEU A 387 14.67 7.43 -4.79
CA LEU A 387 13.73 7.74 -3.72
C LEU A 387 14.40 7.71 -2.34
N VAL A 388 15.15 6.65 -2.03
CA VAL A 388 15.80 6.51 -0.71
C VAL A 388 16.86 7.59 -0.50
N GLN A 389 17.69 7.86 -1.51
CA GLN A 389 18.74 8.90 -1.44
C GLN A 389 18.15 10.30 -1.30
N ASP A 390 17.11 10.63 -2.05
CA ASP A 390 16.47 11.94 -2.01
C ASP A 390 15.76 12.19 -0.67
N LEU A 391 15.03 11.19 -0.16
CA LEU A 391 14.42 11.27 1.18
C LEU A 391 15.48 11.43 2.29
N ASP A 392 16.56 10.66 2.22
CA ASP A 392 17.65 10.71 3.20
C ASP A 392 18.36 12.07 3.15
N GLY A 393 18.72 12.54 1.94
CA GLY A 393 19.37 13.83 1.73
C GLY A 393 18.54 15.04 2.16
N ARG A 394 17.22 14.92 2.19
CA ARG A 394 16.27 15.94 2.68
C ARG A 394 15.94 15.79 4.18
N GLY A 395 16.45 14.78 4.85
CA GLY A 395 16.09 14.49 6.24
C GLY A 395 14.63 13.98 6.41
N LEU A 396 13.99 13.52 5.32
CA LEU A 396 12.61 13.04 5.34
C LEU A 396 12.51 11.53 5.59
N LEU A 397 13.59 10.78 5.39
CA LEU A 397 13.58 9.31 5.49
C LEU A 397 13.24 8.83 6.89
N ASP A 398 13.67 9.51 7.95
CA ASP A 398 13.41 9.11 9.32
C ASP A 398 11.92 9.16 9.70
N GLU A 399 11.11 9.95 8.99
CA GLU A 399 9.68 10.12 9.22
C GLU A 399 8.81 9.57 8.07
N THR A 400 9.42 9.10 6.98
CA THR A 400 8.74 8.52 5.82
C THR A 400 9.07 7.05 5.70
N LEU A 401 8.08 6.19 5.88
CA LEU A 401 8.21 4.76 5.67
C LEU A 401 8.17 4.46 4.16
N VAL A 402 9.18 3.79 3.64
CA VAL A 402 9.23 3.32 2.25
C VAL A 402 9.13 1.80 2.24
N LEU A 403 8.15 1.26 1.50
CA LEU A 403 8.01 -0.17 1.24
C LEU A 403 8.19 -0.44 -0.25
N CYS A 404 8.97 -1.46 -0.58
CA CYS A 404 9.05 -2.04 -1.93
C CYS A 404 8.71 -3.51 -1.81
N VAL A 405 7.49 -3.89 -2.16
CA VAL A 405 6.90 -5.22 -1.94
C VAL A 405 6.03 -5.64 -3.12
N SER A 406 5.64 -6.89 -3.11
CA SER A 406 4.74 -7.51 -4.09
C SER A 406 3.81 -8.51 -3.42
N GLU A 407 2.96 -9.17 -4.22
CA GLU A 407 2.02 -10.18 -3.75
C GLU A 407 2.67 -11.53 -3.45
N HIS A 408 3.73 -11.94 -4.15
CA HIS A 408 4.50 -13.19 -3.95
C HIS A 408 5.88 -13.08 -4.61
N GLY A 409 6.59 -14.18 -4.81
CA GLY A 409 7.84 -14.30 -5.55
C GLY A 409 7.69 -15.18 -6.79
N ARG A 410 8.80 -15.75 -7.26
CA ARG A 410 8.86 -16.59 -8.46
C ARG A 410 9.50 -17.95 -8.18
N THR A 411 9.09 -18.96 -8.96
CA THR A 411 9.66 -20.33 -8.82
C THR A 411 11.18 -20.31 -8.90
N PRO A 412 11.87 -21.08 -8.04
CA PRO A 412 13.32 -21.21 -8.10
C PRO A 412 13.81 -21.76 -9.44
N LYS A 413 13.15 -22.78 -9.98
CA LYS A 413 13.53 -23.39 -11.24
C LYS A 413 13.03 -22.56 -12.42
N ILE A 414 13.96 -22.25 -13.33
CA ILE A 414 13.68 -21.56 -14.59
C ILE A 414 13.00 -22.52 -15.56
N GLN A 415 11.95 -22.07 -16.19
CA GLN A 415 11.26 -22.81 -17.25
C GLN A 415 12.03 -22.74 -18.56
N ASN A 416 11.95 -23.83 -19.33
CA ASN A 416 12.53 -23.91 -20.67
C ASN A 416 11.57 -23.32 -21.72
N VAL A 417 11.36 -22.00 -21.61
CA VAL A 417 10.60 -21.19 -22.57
C VAL A 417 11.50 -20.10 -23.14
N LYS A 418 11.09 -19.47 -24.24
CA LYS A 418 11.85 -18.38 -24.85
C LYS A 418 12.16 -17.29 -23.83
N GLY A 419 13.43 -16.92 -23.73
CA GLY A 419 13.91 -15.91 -22.77
C GLY A 419 13.89 -16.35 -21.29
N GLY A 420 13.59 -17.63 -21.01
CA GLY A 420 13.36 -18.14 -19.68
C GLY A 420 12.00 -17.71 -19.10
N GLY A 421 11.57 -18.36 -18.04
CA GLY A 421 10.34 -18.03 -17.33
C GLY A 421 10.38 -18.49 -15.89
N ARG A 422 9.61 -17.84 -15.03
CA ARG A 422 9.39 -18.27 -13.64
C ARG A 422 7.92 -18.12 -13.31
N ASP A 423 7.30 -19.15 -12.74
CA ASP A 423 5.90 -19.12 -12.30
C ASP A 423 5.71 -18.48 -10.93
N HIS A 424 4.47 -18.38 -10.48
CA HIS A 424 4.13 -17.86 -9.17
C HIS A 424 4.69 -18.73 -8.05
N TRP A 425 5.23 -18.10 -7.02
CA TRP A 425 5.82 -18.78 -5.88
C TRP A 425 5.62 -17.99 -4.59
N SER A 426 4.74 -18.46 -3.72
CA SER A 426 4.43 -17.80 -2.46
C SER A 426 5.11 -18.42 -1.24
N GLN A 427 5.88 -19.52 -1.44
CA GLN A 427 6.57 -20.22 -0.34
C GLN A 427 7.75 -19.44 0.22
N VAL A 428 8.35 -18.55 -0.59
CA VAL A 428 9.36 -17.59 -0.15
C VAL A 428 9.50 -16.46 -1.16
N TYR A 429 9.60 -15.22 -0.66
CA TYR A 429 9.91 -14.04 -1.46
C TYR A 429 10.50 -12.93 -0.59
N SER A 430 10.86 -11.80 -1.19
CA SER A 430 11.56 -10.73 -0.51
C SER A 430 10.78 -9.42 -0.57
N GLY A 431 10.96 -8.60 0.48
CA GLY A 431 10.51 -7.21 0.52
C GLY A 431 11.61 -6.31 1.06
N ILE A 432 11.62 -5.04 0.64
CA ILE A 432 12.62 -4.04 1.03
C ILE A 432 11.92 -2.88 1.73
N PHE A 433 12.46 -2.45 2.86
CA PHE A 433 11.86 -1.46 3.75
C PHE A 433 12.89 -0.42 4.16
N ALA A 434 12.51 0.85 4.21
CA ALA A 434 13.39 1.93 4.63
C ALA A 434 12.63 3.01 5.41
N GLY A 435 13.33 3.71 6.28
CA GLY A 435 12.82 4.89 6.95
C GLY A 435 11.65 4.66 7.92
N GLY A 436 11.05 5.75 8.41
CA GLY A 436 9.86 5.73 9.25
C GLY A 436 9.97 4.89 10.53
N GLY A 437 11.18 4.65 11.06
CA GLY A 437 11.42 3.79 12.22
C GLY A 437 11.83 2.35 11.89
N VAL A 438 12.02 2.04 10.60
CA VAL A 438 12.66 0.79 10.17
C VAL A 438 14.15 0.83 10.46
N ALA A 439 14.69 -0.27 10.97
CA ALA A 439 16.12 -0.40 11.24
C ALA A 439 16.93 -0.34 9.94
N ARG A 440 18.07 0.32 9.99
CA ARG A 440 18.98 0.46 8.85
C ARG A 440 19.94 -0.74 8.79
N GLY A 441 20.30 -1.17 7.59
CA GLY A 441 21.33 -2.17 7.34
C GLY A 441 21.02 -3.56 7.93
N ARG A 442 19.81 -4.06 7.76
CA ARG A 442 19.40 -5.38 8.29
C ARG A 442 18.88 -6.32 7.22
N VAL A 443 19.08 -7.59 7.47
CA VAL A 443 18.43 -8.69 6.76
C VAL A 443 17.65 -9.51 7.77
N VAL A 444 16.35 -9.69 7.52
CA VAL A 444 15.44 -10.48 8.36
C VAL A 444 15.07 -11.76 7.64
N GLY A 445 15.23 -12.88 8.32
CA GLY A 445 14.91 -14.20 7.81
C GLY A 445 15.87 -14.71 6.74
N LYS A 446 15.66 -15.97 6.36
CA LYS A 446 16.51 -16.68 5.41
C LYS A 446 15.72 -17.71 4.63
N SER A 447 16.00 -17.81 3.35
CA SER A 447 15.54 -18.89 2.47
C SER A 447 16.57 -20.03 2.42
N ASP A 448 16.17 -21.17 1.89
CA ASP A 448 17.06 -22.29 1.63
C ASP A 448 18.10 -21.99 0.53
N LYS A 449 18.96 -22.96 0.24
CA LYS A 449 20.03 -22.82 -0.75
C LYS A 449 19.55 -22.60 -2.19
N HIS A 450 18.28 -22.78 -2.46
CA HIS A 450 17.65 -22.62 -3.77
C HIS A 450 16.62 -21.47 -3.80
N ALA A 451 16.45 -20.74 -2.69
CA ALA A 451 15.37 -19.75 -2.52
C ALA A 451 13.96 -20.33 -2.80
N GLY A 452 13.76 -21.59 -2.40
CA GLY A 452 12.51 -22.32 -2.59
C GLY A 452 11.59 -22.29 -1.39
N THR A 453 12.14 -22.28 -0.17
CA THR A 453 11.37 -22.27 1.08
C THR A 453 12.05 -21.41 2.14
N VAL A 454 11.28 -20.98 3.13
CA VAL A 454 11.82 -20.28 4.30
C VAL A 454 12.45 -21.27 5.25
N VAL A 455 13.68 -20.99 5.72
CA VAL A 455 14.38 -21.79 6.73
C VAL A 455 14.55 -21.08 8.07
N GLU A 456 14.52 -19.74 8.07
CA GLU A 456 14.61 -18.94 9.30
C GLU A 456 13.58 -17.80 9.28
N ARG A 457 12.89 -17.61 10.40
CA ARG A 457 12.00 -16.47 10.66
C ARG A 457 10.96 -16.23 9.54
N PRO A 458 9.97 -17.11 9.35
CA PRO A 458 8.90 -16.85 8.39
C PRO A 458 8.14 -15.56 8.76
N VAL A 459 7.84 -14.76 7.77
CA VAL A 459 7.10 -13.50 7.89
C VAL A 459 5.93 -13.53 6.90
N SER A 460 4.73 -13.29 7.38
CA SER A 460 3.55 -13.21 6.52
C SER A 460 3.28 -11.77 6.04
N PRO A 461 2.51 -11.56 4.97
CA PRO A 461 2.00 -10.23 4.62
C PRO A 461 1.24 -9.54 5.76
N LYS A 462 0.56 -10.32 6.62
CA LYS A 462 -0.14 -9.77 7.80
C LYS A 462 0.83 -9.23 8.84
N ASP A 463 2.00 -9.85 9.01
CA ASP A 463 3.05 -9.34 9.90
C ASP A 463 3.63 -8.03 9.37
N ILE A 464 3.79 -7.92 8.04
CA ILE A 464 4.19 -6.66 7.41
C ILE A 464 3.14 -5.58 7.62
N LEU A 465 1.85 -5.88 7.41
CA LEU A 465 0.77 -4.93 7.66
C LEU A 465 0.70 -4.52 9.14
N ALA A 466 0.87 -5.46 10.08
CA ALA A 466 0.93 -5.16 11.50
C ALA A 466 2.10 -4.21 11.83
N THR A 467 3.27 -4.47 11.24
CA THR A 467 4.46 -3.62 11.40
C THR A 467 4.24 -2.23 10.81
N LEU A 468 3.63 -2.15 9.64
CA LEU A 468 3.29 -0.88 8.99
C LEU A 468 2.29 -0.06 9.81
N TYR A 469 1.22 -0.68 10.29
CA TYR A 469 0.27 0.01 11.19
C TYR A 469 0.97 0.52 12.44
N HIS A 470 1.78 -0.32 13.08
CA HIS A 470 2.55 0.04 14.26
C HIS A 470 3.44 1.28 13.99
N LEU A 471 4.23 1.28 12.91
CA LEU A 471 5.08 2.40 12.53
C LEU A 471 4.28 3.68 12.23
N LEU A 472 3.08 3.56 11.67
CA LEU A 472 2.17 4.69 11.40
C LEU A 472 1.37 5.15 12.64
N GLY A 473 1.57 4.52 13.81
CA GLY A 473 0.91 4.86 15.05
C GLY A 473 -0.53 4.34 15.15
N VAL A 474 -0.84 3.29 14.42
CA VAL A 474 -2.10 2.56 14.49
C VAL A 474 -1.85 1.23 15.21
N ASP A 475 -2.65 0.94 16.24
CA ASP A 475 -2.60 -0.37 16.88
C ASP A 475 -3.17 -1.42 15.90
N PRO A 476 -2.38 -2.46 15.52
CA PRO A 476 -2.84 -3.51 14.60
C PRO A 476 -4.11 -4.25 15.06
N HIS A 477 -4.36 -4.25 16.38
CA HIS A 477 -5.54 -4.89 16.98
C HIS A 477 -6.77 -3.97 17.01
N THR A 478 -6.68 -2.77 16.44
CA THR A 478 -7.82 -1.84 16.35
C THR A 478 -8.98 -2.48 15.59
N THR A 479 -10.18 -2.23 16.09
CA THR A 479 -11.43 -2.60 15.45
C THR A 479 -12.07 -1.36 14.83
N VAL A 480 -12.54 -1.47 13.61
CA VAL A 480 -13.31 -0.42 12.90
C VAL A 480 -14.72 -0.92 12.64
N THR A 481 -15.68 0.02 12.58
CA THR A 481 -17.07 -0.32 12.34
C THR A 481 -17.36 -0.31 10.84
N ASP A 482 -17.94 -1.38 10.31
CA ASP A 482 -18.40 -1.45 8.94
C ASP A 482 -19.68 -0.59 8.72
N ARG A 483 -20.18 -0.53 7.47
CA ARG A 483 -21.37 0.25 7.12
C ARG A 483 -22.65 -0.22 7.81
N THR A 484 -22.66 -1.46 8.30
CA THR A 484 -23.83 -2.04 8.99
C THR A 484 -23.73 -1.89 10.51
N GLY A 485 -22.69 -1.22 11.01
CA GLY A 485 -22.44 -1.05 12.44
C GLY A 485 -21.69 -2.22 13.09
N ARG A 486 -21.19 -3.18 12.31
CA ARG A 486 -20.48 -4.37 12.80
C ARG A 486 -19.01 -4.03 13.09
N PRO A 487 -18.45 -4.40 14.27
CA PRO A 487 -17.04 -4.26 14.55
C PRO A 487 -16.24 -5.26 13.70
N MET A 488 -15.26 -4.76 12.96
CA MET A 488 -14.36 -5.52 12.12
C MET A 488 -12.91 -5.25 12.53
N PRO A 489 -12.06 -6.27 12.78
CA PRO A 489 -10.66 -6.03 13.06
C PRO A 489 -9.95 -5.48 11.81
N LEU A 490 -8.86 -4.72 12.00
CA LEU A 490 -8.02 -4.27 10.88
C LEU A 490 -7.24 -5.42 10.26
N LEU A 491 -6.78 -6.34 11.10
CA LEU A 491 -6.09 -7.57 10.71
C LEU A 491 -6.74 -8.75 11.43
N GLY A 492 -6.97 -9.84 10.71
CA GLY A 492 -7.41 -11.10 11.33
C GLY A 492 -6.31 -11.72 12.18
N GLU A 493 -5.08 -11.66 11.67
CA GLU A 493 -3.85 -12.21 12.27
C GLU A 493 -2.69 -11.28 11.88
N GLY A 494 -1.53 -11.47 12.50
CA GLY A 494 -0.31 -10.75 12.21
C GLY A 494 0.32 -10.15 13.46
N ALA A 495 1.62 -10.18 13.51
CA ALA A 495 2.42 -9.66 14.60
C ALA A 495 3.47 -8.68 14.08
N VAL A 496 3.76 -7.65 14.88
CA VAL A 496 4.84 -6.69 14.55
C VAL A 496 6.18 -7.43 14.48
N VAL A 497 6.87 -7.29 13.36
CA VAL A 497 8.21 -7.86 13.13
C VAL A 497 9.24 -6.99 13.84
N LYS A 498 9.53 -7.30 15.10
CA LYS A 498 10.39 -6.50 15.97
C LYS A 498 11.81 -6.34 15.40
N GLU A 499 12.28 -7.32 14.67
CA GLU A 499 13.60 -7.31 14.04
C GLU A 499 13.73 -6.24 12.95
N MET A 500 12.61 -5.73 12.43
CA MET A 500 12.59 -4.62 11.47
C MET A 500 12.63 -3.25 12.14
N LEU A 501 12.45 -3.16 13.46
CA LEU A 501 12.33 -1.87 14.17
C LEU A 501 13.70 -1.33 14.57
N ALA A 502 13.83 0.03 14.51
CA ALA A 502 15.02 0.77 14.94
C ALA A 502 15.04 1.01 16.45
#